data_4238dde461c426c7974b2e022c1c09b0
#
_entry.id   4238dde461c426c7974b2e022c1c09b0
#
_cell.length_a   1.000
_cell.length_b   1.000
_cell.length_c   1.000
_cell.angle_alpha   90.00
_cell.angle_beta   90.00
_cell.angle_gamma   90.00
#
_symmetry.space_group_name_H-M   'P 1'
#
loop_
_entity.id
_entity.type
_entity.pdbx_description
1 polymer ?
#
loop_
_entity_poly.entity_id
_entity_poly.type
_entity_poly.pdbx_seq_one_letter_code
_entity_poly.pdbx_strand_id
1 'polypeptide(L)'
;AQARLLIADEANAVFYSVASLWEVQIKHAAHPDLMQVDAGRLSELCKQGGYEPLSISEKAVLLLDALCRESGSPAHKDPFGSIMICQAKAAGMVFLTHDALLRAYGESCILYI
;
A
#
# COMPACT_ATOMS: atom_id res chain seq x y z
N ALA A 1 -10.93 7.68 -11.59
CA ALA A 1 -12.27 8.04 -11.30
C ALA A 1 -12.67 7.78 -9.86
N GLN A 2 -12.95 6.54 -9.46
CA GLN A 2 -13.36 6.25 -8.07
C GLN A 2 -12.27 6.64 -7.05
N ALA A 3 -11.02 6.34 -7.35
CA ALA A 3 -9.91 6.68 -6.45
C ALA A 3 -9.82 8.19 -6.22
N ARG A 4 -9.95 9.00 -7.26
CA ARG A 4 -9.91 10.45 -7.13
C ARG A 4 -11.04 10.99 -6.28
N LEU A 5 -12.24 10.43 -6.41
CA LEU A 5 -13.40 10.85 -5.62
C LEU A 5 -13.18 10.54 -4.13
N LEU A 6 -12.66 9.36 -3.82
CA LEU A 6 -12.39 8.96 -2.43
C LEU A 6 -11.28 9.79 -1.80
N ILE A 7 -10.20 10.05 -2.54
CA ILE A 7 -9.07 10.83 -2.05
C ILE A 7 -9.44 12.29 -1.86
N ALA A 8 -10.26 12.84 -2.75
CA ALA A 8 -10.68 14.24 -2.69
C ALA A 8 -11.78 14.49 -1.65
N ASP A 9 -12.46 13.46 -1.17
CA ASP A 9 -13.52 13.60 -0.18
C ASP A 9 -12.92 13.97 1.18
N GLU A 10 -13.24 15.18 1.66
CA GLU A 10 -12.72 15.69 2.94
C GLU A 10 -13.15 14.87 4.15
N ALA A 11 -14.21 14.06 4.02
CA ALA A 11 -14.61 13.14 5.07
C ALA A 11 -13.63 11.97 5.25
N ASN A 12 -12.76 11.71 4.26
CA ASN A 12 -11.78 10.65 4.31
C ASN A 12 -10.41 11.17 4.71
N ALA A 13 -9.79 10.53 5.69
CA ALA A 13 -8.37 10.75 5.99
C ALA A 13 -7.55 9.83 5.08
N VAL A 14 -6.62 10.42 4.33
CA VAL A 14 -5.79 9.68 3.39
C VAL A 14 -4.41 9.45 3.98
N PHE A 15 -3.97 8.20 3.97
CA PHE A 15 -2.67 7.79 4.47
C PHE A 15 -1.86 7.17 3.34
N TYR A 16 -0.54 7.28 3.46
CA TYR A 16 0.39 6.55 2.61
C TYR A 16 1.30 5.68 3.47
N SER A 17 1.55 4.46 3.02
CA SER A 17 2.36 3.52 3.80
C SER A 17 3.84 3.82 3.67
N VAL A 18 4.58 3.73 4.78
CA VAL A 18 6.04 3.76 4.72
C VAL A 18 6.61 2.60 3.91
N ALA A 19 5.85 1.50 3.76
CA ALA A 19 6.23 0.39 2.89
C ALA A 19 6.30 0.83 1.42
N SER A 20 5.41 1.73 1.00
CA SER A 20 5.45 2.29 -0.36
C SER A 20 6.70 3.13 -0.59
N LEU A 21 7.12 3.90 0.42
CA LEU A 21 8.36 4.66 0.35
C LEU A 21 9.57 3.73 0.22
N TRP A 22 9.57 2.65 0.97
CA TRP A 22 10.63 1.65 0.93
C TRP A 22 10.69 0.99 -0.46
N GLU A 23 9.55 0.59 -1.00
CA GLU A 23 9.46 0.03 -2.33
C GLU A 23 10.01 0.99 -3.40
N VAL A 24 9.61 2.25 -3.34
CA VAL A 24 10.09 3.30 -4.27
C VAL A 24 11.60 3.47 -4.13
N GLN A 25 12.12 3.47 -2.89
CA GLN A 25 13.55 3.62 -2.65
C GLN A 25 14.36 2.49 -3.29
N ILE A 26 13.89 1.26 -3.17
CA ILE A 26 14.53 0.10 -3.78
C ILE A 26 14.50 0.20 -5.30
N LYS A 27 13.34 0.51 -5.87
CA LYS A 27 13.17 0.62 -7.33
C LYS A 27 13.97 1.76 -7.92
N HIS A 28 14.00 2.91 -7.24
CA HIS A 28 14.78 4.07 -7.70
C HIS A 28 16.28 3.77 -7.69
N ALA A 29 16.78 3.09 -6.66
CA ALA A 29 18.19 2.73 -6.57
C ALA A 29 18.58 1.72 -7.66
N ALA A 30 17.69 0.78 -7.98
CA ALA A 30 17.96 -0.26 -8.99
C ALA A 30 17.78 0.26 -10.44
N HIS A 31 16.76 1.09 -10.65
CA HIS A 31 16.36 1.55 -11.99
C HIS A 31 15.96 3.04 -11.96
N PRO A 32 16.91 3.96 -11.78
CA PRO A 32 16.57 5.40 -11.68
C PRO A 32 15.93 5.95 -12.95
N ASP A 33 16.17 5.33 -14.10
CA ASP A 33 15.57 5.76 -15.37
C ASP A 33 14.07 5.47 -15.43
N LEU A 34 13.61 4.41 -14.73
CA LEU A 34 12.21 3.98 -14.73
C LEU A 34 11.44 4.58 -13.57
N MET A 35 12.12 4.95 -12.50
CA MET A 35 11.52 5.54 -11.30
C MET A 35 12.12 6.94 -11.09
N GLN A 36 11.51 7.94 -11.70
CA GLN A 36 12.04 9.31 -11.70
C GLN A 36 11.89 10.02 -10.36
N VAL A 37 10.97 9.56 -9.52
CA VAL A 37 10.73 10.14 -8.20
C VAL A 37 11.35 9.23 -7.15
N ASP A 38 12.21 9.79 -6.30
CA ASP A 38 12.76 9.05 -5.16
C ASP A 38 11.79 9.10 -3.97
N ALA A 39 12.09 8.31 -2.94
CA ALA A 39 11.22 8.21 -1.77
C ALA A 39 11.07 9.52 -1.03
N GLY A 40 12.14 10.32 -0.95
CA GLY A 40 12.10 11.62 -0.28
C GLY A 40 11.15 12.59 -0.99
N ARG A 41 11.20 12.63 -2.31
CA ARG A 41 10.30 13.48 -3.10
C ARG A 41 8.85 13.01 -3.00
N LEU A 42 8.63 11.69 -3.05
CA LEU A 42 7.28 11.13 -2.89
C LEU A 42 6.70 11.50 -1.53
N SER A 43 7.50 11.39 -0.47
CA SER A 43 7.09 11.78 0.88
C SER A 43 6.68 13.26 0.94
N GLU A 44 7.47 14.14 0.34
CA GLU A 44 7.14 15.57 0.28
C GLU A 44 5.81 15.82 -0.44
N LEU A 45 5.62 15.18 -1.59
CA LEU A 45 4.39 15.32 -2.36
C LEU A 45 3.16 14.85 -1.59
N CYS A 46 3.28 13.73 -0.89
CA CYS A 46 2.19 13.21 -0.06
C CYS A 46 1.84 14.19 1.06
N LYS A 47 2.84 14.75 1.74
CA LYS A 47 2.62 15.72 2.81
C LYS A 47 2.00 17.01 2.29
N GLN A 48 2.44 17.48 1.14
CA GLN A 48 1.86 18.65 0.49
C GLN A 48 0.39 18.43 0.12
N GLY A 49 0.02 17.19 -0.21
CA GLY A 49 -1.37 16.82 -0.48
C GLY A 49 -2.23 16.65 0.76
N GLY A 50 -1.66 16.79 1.96
CA GLY A 50 -2.38 16.61 3.21
C GLY A 50 -2.47 15.16 3.66
N TYR A 51 -1.69 14.26 3.08
CA TYR A 51 -1.68 12.84 3.44
C TYR A 51 -0.74 12.59 4.60
N GLU A 52 -1.08 11.60 5.44
CA GLU A 52 -0.29 11.25 6.60
C GLU A 52 0.44 9.93 6.41
N PRO A 53 1.67 9.79 6.90
CA PRO A 53 2.39 8.53 6.82
C PRO A 53 1.80 7.50 7.79
N LEU A 54 1.71 6.25 7.33
CA LEU A 54 1.32 5.11 8.15
C LEU A 54 2.52 4.22 8.37
N SER A 55 2.96 4.15 9.62
CA SER A 55 4.08 3.30 10.01
C SER A 55 3.69 1.82 10.03
N ILE A 56 4.68 0.94 9.88
CA ILE A 56 4.49 -0.49 9.99
C ILE A 56 4.55 -0.85 11.47
N SER A 57 3.41 -1.29 12.02
CA SER A 57 3.32 -1.68 13.43
C SER A 57 3.72 -3.15 13.63
N GLU A 58 4.07 -3.51 14.85
CA GLU A 58 4.28 -4.89 15.21
C GLU A 58 3.05 -5.74 14.91
N LYS A 59 1.85 -5.24 15.26
CA LYS A 59 0.59 -5.92 14.97
C LYS A 59 0.45 -6.24 13.48
N ALA A 60 0.78 -5.31 12.60
CA ALA A 60 0.72 -5.55 11.16
C ALA A 60 1.68 -6.67 10.74
N VAL A 61 2.90 -6.66 11.27
CA VAL A 61 3.88 -7.70 10.94
C VAL A 61 3.39 -9.07 11.40
N LEU A 62 2.82 -9.15 12.60
CA LEU A 62 2.33 -10.42 13.13
C LEU A 62 1.11 -10.95 12.37
N LEU A 63 0.33 -10.09 11.74
CA LEU A 63 -0.79 -10.50 10.90
C LEU A 63 -0.37 -11.17 9.59
N LEU A 64 0.89 -11.07 9.19
CA LEU A 64 1.36 -11.71 7.95
C LEU A 64 1.11 -13.21 7.93
N ASP A 65 1.24 -13.88 9.06
CA ASP A 65 0.99 -15.32 9.16
C ASP A 65 -0.47 -15.69 8.92
N ALA A 66 -1.39 -14.77 9.12
CA ALA A 66 -2.82 -15.00 8.93
C ALA A 66 -3.29 -14.78 7.50
N LEU A 67 -2.44 -14.22 6.63
CA LEU A 67 -2.82 -14.02 5.24
C LEU A 67 -2.79 -15.35 4.48
N CYS A 68 -3.91 -15.64 3.83
CA CYS A 68 -4.04 -16.81 2.99
C CYS A 68 -4.39 -16.41 1.57
N ARG A 69 -3.67 -16.97 0.59
CA ARG A 69 -3.97 -16.77 -0.81
C ARG A 69 -4.83 -17.91 -1.32
N GLU A 70 -5.70 -17.61 -2.27
CA GLU A 70 -6.52 -18.61 -2.93
C GLU A 70 -5.65 -19.70 -3.56
N SER A 71 -6.04 -20.96 -3.39
CA SER A 71 -5.32 -22.09 -3.95
C SER A 71 -5.28 -22.00 -5.48
N GLY A 72 -4.09 -22.23 -6.04
CA GLY A 72 -3.89 -22.16 -7.48
C GLY A 72 -3.66 -20.74 -8.02
N SER A 73 -3.69 -19.71 -7.18
CA SER A 73 -3.41 -18.35 -7.62
C SER A 73 -1.92 -18.17 -7.96
N PRO A 74 -1.59 -17.22 -8.85
CA PRO A 74 -0.19 -16.93 -9.18
C PRO A 74 0.62 -16.56 -7.95
N ALA A 75 1.89 -16.93 -7.93
CA ALA A 75 2.79 -16.55 -6.85
C ALA A 75 2.92 -15.03 -6.78
N HIS A 76 2.74 -14.48 -5.59
CA HIS A 76 2.91 -13.06 -5.32
C HIS A 76 4.14 -12.89 -4.43
N LYS A 77 5.25 -12.49 -5.05
CA LYS A 77 6.54 -12.39 -4.35
C LYS A 77 6.81 -11.01 -3.76
N ASP A 78 5.88 -10.08 -3.92
CA ASP A 78 6.04 -8.72 -3.47
C ASP A 78 5.62 -8.60 -2.00
N PRO A 79 6.58 -8.43 -1.06
CA PRO A 79 6.26 -8.31 0.36
C PRO A 79 5.57 -7.00 0.70
N PHE A 80 5.69 -5.97 -0.15
CA PHE A 80 5.11 -4.67 0.13
C PHE A 80 3.59 -4.70 0.09
N GLY A 81 3.02 -5.40 -0.90
CA GLY A 81 1.57 -5.59 -0.96
C GLY A 81 1.03 -6.32 0.26
N SER A 82 1.69 -7.39 0.67
CA SER A 82 1.29 -8.19 1.83
C SER A 82 1.31 -7.37 3.12
N ILE A 83 2.36 -6.60 3.35
CA ILE A 83 2.45 -5.80 4.58
C ILE A 83 1.43 -4.65 4.57
N MET A 84 1.14 -4.07 3.41
CA MET A 84 0.13 -3.00 3.33
C MET A 84 -1.27 -3.54 3.61
N ILE A 85 -1.60 -4.75 3.19
CA ILE A 85 -2.86 -5.40 3.58
C ILE A 85 -2.93 -5.50 5.11
N CYS A 86 -1.86 -5.97 5.73
CA CYS A 86 -1.81 -6.12 7.19
C CYS A 86 -1.89 -4.79 7.92
N GLN A 87 -1.28 -3.73 7.37
CA GLN A 87 -1.41 -2.38 7.93
C GLN A 87 -2.87 -1.92 7.92
N ALA A 88 -3.56 -2.13 6.82
CA ALA A 88 -4.97 -1.74 6.71
C ALA A 88 -5.83 -2.54 7.71
N LYS A 89 -5.61 -3.84 7.82
CA LYS A 89 -6.33 -4.69 8.78
C LYS A 89 -6.06 -4.24 10.22
N ALA A 90 -4.81 -3.99 10.57
CA ALA A 90 -4.43 -3.61 11.92
C ALA A 90 -5.00 -2.25 12.32
N ALA A 91 -5.13 -1.32 11.39
CA ALA A 91 -5.60 0.04 11.63
C ALA A 91 -7.08 0.25 11.34
N GLY A 92 -7.78 -0.77 10.83
CA GLY A 92 -9.18 -0.64 10.46
C GLY A 92 -9.41 0.28 9.26
N MET A 93 -8.47 0.27 8.33
CA MET A 93 -8.48 1.14 7.14
C MET A 93 -8.83 0.34 5.87
N VAL A 94 -9.17 1.07 4.81
CA VAL A 94 -9.33 0.51 3.47
C VAL A 94 -8.05 0.73 2.68
N PHE A 95 -7.56 -0.33 2.06
CA PHE A 95 -6.36 -0.28 1.22
C PHE A 95 -6.79 -0.14 -0.25
N LEU A 96 -6.47 1.02 -0.84
CA LEU A 96 -6.68 1.26 -2.27
C LEU A 96 -5.50 0.70 -3.05
N THR A 97 -5.77 -0.18 -4.01
CA THR A 97 -4.72 -0.79 -4.81
C THR A 97 -5.17 -1.01 -6.25
N HIS A 98 -4.20 -1.04 -7.15
CA HIS A 98 -4.39 -1.40 -8.56
C HIS A 98 -3.77 -2.76 -8.87
N ASP A 99 -3.14 -3.41 -7.90
CA ASP A 99 -2.49 -4.70 -8.08
C ASP A 99 -3.52 -5.83 -8.04
N ALA A 100 -3.83 -6.39 -9.21
CA ALA A 100 -4.80 -7.47 -9.35
C ALA A 100 -4.39 -8.75 -8.62
N LEU A 101 -3.10 -8.98 -8.39
CA LEU A 101 -2.63 -10.17 -7.70
C LEU A 101 -3.08 -10.20 -6.24
N LEU A 102 -3.38 -9.04 -5.65
CA LEU A 102 -3.84 -8.96 -4.27
C LEU A 102 -5.26 -9.50 -4.07
N ARG A 103 -6.03 -9.68 -5.15
CA ARG A 103 -7.37 -10.27 -5.06
C ARG A 103 -7.36 -11.69 -4.50
N ALA A 104 -6.27 -12.42 -4.71
CA ALA A 104 -6.13 -13.80 -4.24
C ALA A 104 -6.16 -13.92 -2.71
N TYR A 105 -5.92 -12.83 -1.99
CA TYR A 105 -5.99 -12.84 -0.52
C TYR A 105 -7.42 -12.80 0.02
N GLY A 106 -8.38 -12.34 -0.79
CA GLY A 106 -9.80 -12.32 -0.38
C GLY A 106 -10.10 -11.42 0.81
N GLU A 107 -9.29 -10.40 1.04
CA GLU A 107 -9.45 -9.52 2.20
C GLU A 107 -10.45 -8.41 1.91
N SER A 108 -11.41 -8.22 2.83
CA SER A 108 -12.46 -7.22 2.68
C SER A 108 -11.97 -5.79 2.79
N CYS A 109 -10.80 -5.56 3.39
CA CYS A 109 -10.21 -4.23 3.51
C CYS A 109 -9.63 -3.70 2.20
N ILE A 110 -9.54 -4.52 1.15
CA ILE A 110 -8.93 -4.14 -0.12
C ILE A 110 -10.01 -3.61 -1.07
N LEU A 111 -9.76 -2.43 -1.63
CA LEU A 111 -10.59 -1.84 -2.67
C LEU A 111 -9.75 -1.70 -3.94
N TYR A 112 -10.16 -2.40 -5.00
CA TYR A 112 -9.47 -2.37 -6.29
C TYR A 112 -9.96 -1.21 -7.14
N ILE A 113 -9.02 -0.53 -7.76
CA ILE A 113 -9.30 0.66 -8.57
C ILE A 113 -8.67 0.57 -9.96
#